data_244b4e788233538553c7e72cb9801627
#
_entry.id   244b4e788233538553c7e72cb9801627
#
_cell.length_a   1.000
_cell.length_b   1.000
_cell.length_c   1.000
_cell.angle_alpha   90.00
_cell.angle_beta   90.00
_cell.angle_gamma   90.00
#
_symmetry.space_group_name_H-M   'P 1'
#
loop_
_entity.id
_entity.type
_entity.pdbx_description
1 polymer ?
#
loop_
_entity_poly.entity_id
_entity_poly.type
_entity_poly.pdbx_seq_one_letter_code
_entity_poly.pdbx_strand_id
1 'polypeptide(L)'
;MTDLHHGDASLGFHWMREAWEPVDGPQAPPAFVTSDNECVGKEMPDTDGAWITQRFADPSDIRHDMHVNIVTFQPGGAIPFPETHVMEHGLYVLEGKAVYLLNNDWVEVQEGDFMWLRAFCPQACYAGGPGRFRYLLYKDVNRHATLSRQFT
;
A
#
# COMPACT_ATOMS: atom_id res chain seq x y z
N MET A 1 9.96 -5.43 33.22
CA MET A 1 9.37 -5.53 31.91
C MET A 1 10.54 -5.79 31.00
N THR A 2 10.89 -7.04 30.81
CA THR A 2 11.83 -7.39 29.76
C THR A 2 11.23 -6.81 28.49
N ASP A 3 11.99 -5.99 27.88
CA ASP A 3 11.62 -5.36 26.64
C ASP A 3 11.41 -6.48 25.60
N LEU A 4 10.21 -7.06 25.64
CA LEU A 4 9.80 -8.07 24.68
C LEU A 4 9.96 -7.55 23.25
N HIS A 5 9.86 -6.23 23.11
CA HIS A 5 10.17 -5.58 21.86
C HIS A 5 11.65 -5.65 21.49
N HIS A 6 12.55 -5.51 22.45
CA HIS A 6 13.99 -5.63 22.14
C HIS A 6 14.43 -7.07 21.98
N GLY A 7 13.88 -8.01 22.73
CA GLY A 7 14.17 -9.43 22.57
C GLY A 7 13.62 -9.96 21.24
N ASP A 8 12.36 -9.73 20.99
CA ASP A 8 11.68 -10.21 19.80
C ASP A 8 12.03 -9.37 18.56
N ALA A 9 12.24 -8.07 18.70
CA ALA A 9 12.73 -7.24 17.63
C ALA A 9 14.18 -7.59 17.26
N SER A 10 15.04 -7.96 18.21
CA SER A 10 16.39 -8.39 17.86
C SER A 10 16.40 -9.75 17.16
N LEU A 11 15.56 -10.67 17.58
CA LEU A 11 15.38 -11.96 16.90
C LEU A 11 14.67 -11.78 15.55
N GLY A 12 13.63 -10.98 15.50
CA GLY A 12 12.95 -10.61 14.25
C GLY A 12 13.84 -9.81 13.33
N PHE A 13 14.69 -8.95 13.86
CA PHE A 13 15.65 -8.18 13.09
C PHE A 13 16.78 -9.05 12.52
N HIS A 14 17.26 -10.02 13.26
CA HIS A 14 18.21 -11.01 12.76
C HIS A 14 17.58 -11.87 11.66
N TRP A 15 16.36 -12.30 11.87
CA TRP A 15 15.60 -13.07 10.89
C TRP A 15 15.35 -12.28 9.61
N MET A 16 14.93 -11.04 9.73
CA MET A 16 14.77 -10.15 8.60
C MET A 16 16.10 -9.86 7.91
N ARG A 17 17.15 -9.63 8.68
CA ARG A 17 18.46 -9.33 8.12
C ARG A 17 19.04 -10.50 7.34
N GLU A 18 18.91 -11.72 7.86
CA GLU A 18 19.35 -12.92 7.14
C GLU A 18 18.49 -13.21 5.90
N ALA A 19 17.18 -12.88 5.96
CA ALA A 19 16.29 -12.99 4.82
C ALA A 19 16.48 -11.87 3.78
N TRP A 20 17.14 -10.78 4.18
CA TRP A 20 17.31 -9.58 3.36
C TRP A 20 18.71 -9.40 2.82
N GLU A 21 19.67 -10.20 3.21
CA GLU A 21 20.96 -10.20 2.54
C GLU A 21 20.75 -10.74 1.12
N PRO A 22 20.90 -9.88 0.10
CA PRO A 22 20.77 -10.34 -1.27
C PRO A 22 21.87 -11.39 -1.51
N VAL A 23 21.44 -12.57 -1.86
CA VAL A 23 22.33 -13.69 -2.09
C VAL A 23 23.28 -13.38 -3.25
N ASP A 24 22.87 -12.56 -4.20
CA ASP A 24 23.71 -12.01 -5.28
C ASP A 24 22.97 -10.81 -5.92
N GLY A 25 23.58 -9.64 -5.90
CA GLY A 25 23.06 -8.46 -6.59
C GLY A 25 23.52 -7.13 -5.99
N PRO A 26 23.34 -6.02 -6.70
CA PRO A 26 23.64 -4.70 -6.16
C PRO A 26 22.75 -4.42 -4.95
N GLN A 27 23.38 -4.06 -3.84
CA GLN A 27 22.65 -3.66 -2.64
C GLN A 27 21.79 -2.43 -2.96
N ALA A 28 20.55 -2.45 -2.50
CA ALA A 28 19.73 -1.25 -2.53
C ALA A 28 20.40 -0.14 -1.73
N PRO A 29 20.32 1.11 -2.17
CA PRO A 29 20.80 2.21 -1.36
C PRO A 29 20.05 2.21 -0.02
N PRO A 30 20.74 2.58 1.09
CA PRO A 30 20.10 2.63 2.41
C PRO A 30 19.01 3.70 2.51
N ALA A 31 19.01 4.65 1.57
CA ALA A 31 17.99 5.69 1.46
C ALA A 31 17.95 6.19 0.01
N PHE A 32 16.78 6.66 -0.39
CA PHE A 32 16.58 7.28 -1.69
C PHE A 32 15.56 8.42 -1.60
N VAL A 33 15.58 9.29 -2.59
CA VAL A 33 14.56 10.32 -2.83
C VAL A 33 14.04 10.10 -4.25
N THR A 34 12.74 10.16 -4.40
CA THR A 34 12.05 10.05 -5.69
C THR A 34 10.82 10.96 -5.70
N SER A 35 10.21 11.11 -6.86
CA SER A 35 8.98 11.89 -7.05
C SER A 35 7.96 11.11 -7.87
N ASP A 36 6.71 11.56 -7.84
CA ASP A 36 5.65 10.97 -8.66
C ASP A 36 5.93 11.09 -10.16
N ASN A 37 6.65 12.14 -10.58
CA ASN A 37 7.06 12.33 -11.98
C ASN A 37 8.09 11.30 -12.46
N GLU A 38 8.80 10.68 -11.55
CA GLU A 38 9.80 9.64 -11.85
C GLU A 38 9.20 8.23 -11.82
N CYS A 39 8.02 8.09 -11.23
CA CYS A 39 7.33 6.82 -11.12
C CYS A 39 6.42 6.59 -12.32
N VAL A 40 6.67 5.54 -13.08
CA VAL A 40 5.81 5.15 -14.20
C VAL A 40 4.45 4.71 -13.69
N GLY A 41 3.39 5.35 -14.20
CA GLY A 41 2.02 4.96 -13.89
C GLY A 41 1.70 3.57 -14.47
N LYS A 42 1.08 2.73 -13.66
CA LYS A 42 0.52 1.44 -14.08
C LYS A 42 -1.00 1.53 -14.01
N GLU A 43 -1.65 1.24 -15.11
CA GLU A 43 -3.11 1.09 -15.12
C GLU A 43 -3.51 -0.19 -14.39
N MET A 44 -4.60 -0.09 -13.65
CA MET A 44 -5.21 -1.27 -13.06
C MET A 44 -5.95 -2.04 -14.16
N PRO A 45 -5.87 -3.38 -14.16
CA PRO A 45 -6.55 -4.19 -15.17
C PRO A 45 -8.04 -3.87 -15.27
N ASP A 46 -8.58 -3.91 -16.48
CA ASP A 46 -10.01 -3.75 -16.78
C ASP A 46 -10.64 -2.41 -16.36
N THR A 47 -9.83 -1.34 -16.31
CA THR A 47 -10.31 -0.01 -15.88
C THR A 47 -10.23 1.07 -16.97
N ASP A 48 -9.75 0.75 -18.15
CA ASP A 48 -9.58 1.68 -19.28
C ASP A 48 -8.85 2.99 -18.86
N GLY A 49 -7.82 2.87 -18.00
CA GLY A 49 -7.08 4.02 -17.49
C GLY A 49 -7.80 4.84 -16.43
N ALA A 50 -9.00 4.46 -16.03
CA ALA A 50 -9.73 5.18 -14.99
C ALA A 50 -9.12 5.04 -13.60
N TRP A 51 -8.24 4.05 -13.39
CA TRP A 51 -7.51 3.82 -12.13
C TRP A 51 -6.04 3.51 -12.43
N ILE A 52 -5.15 4.39 -11.96
CA ILE A 52 -3.71 4.33 -12.19
C ILE A 52 -2.97 4.35 -10.85
N THR A 53 -1.89 3.60 -10.76
CA THR A 53 -0.99 3.59 -9.59
C THR A 53 0.43 3.98 -9.99
N GLN A 54 1.06 4.85 -9.18
CA GLN A 54 2.47 5.21 -9.29
C GLN A 54 3.19 4.76 -8.01
N ARG A 55 4.09 3.82 -8.11
CA ARG A 55 4.66 3.12 -6.95
C ARG A 55 6.03 3.66 -6.58
N PHE A 56 6.15 4.26 -5.41
CA PHE A 56 7.42 4.65 -4.80
C PHE A 56 8.14 3.46 -4.17
N ALA A 57 7.39 2.62 -3.48
CA ALA A 57 7.85 1.36 -2.92
C ALA A 57 6.95 0.24 -3.44
N ASP A 58 7.46 -0.56 -4.37
CA ASP A 58 6.70 -1.62 -5.03
C ASP A 58 6.70 -2.88 -4.16
N PRO A 59 5.55 -3.51 -3.93
CA PRO A 59 5.46 -4.72 -3.11
C PRO A 59 6.18 -5.94 -3.69
N SER A 60 6.57 -5.90 -4.96
CA SER A 60 7.38 -6.95 -5.56
C SER A 60 8.86 -6.86 -5.17
N ASP A 61 9.31 -5.72 -4.65
CA ASP A 61 10.66 -5.55 -4.14
C ASP A 61 10.76 -6.13 -2.73
N ILE A 62 11.46 -7.23 -2.58
CA ILE A 62 11.62 -7.94 -1.31
C ILE A 62 12.57 -7.26 -0.32
N ARG A 63 13.21 -6.16 -0.72
CA ARG A 63 14.15 -5.42 0.12
C ARG A 63 13.48 -4.54 1.18
N HIS A 64 12.16 -4.41 1.12
CA HIS A 64 11.34 -3.67 2.09
C HIS A 64 9.96 -4.31 2.27
N ASP A 65 9.29 -3.99 3.35
CA ASP A 65 7.96 -4.51 3.71
C ASP A 65 6.84 -3.49 3.52
N MET A 66 7.14 -2.37 2.92
CA MET A 66 6.18 -1.30 2.67
C MET A 66 5.76 -1.25 1.22
N HIS A 67 4.49 -1.02 1.00
CA HIS A 67 3.94 -0.60 -0.28
C HIS A 67 3.51 0.86 -0.16
N VAL A 68 4.16 1.73 -0.92
CA VAL A 68 3.86 3.17 -0.93
C VAL A 68 3.61 3.60 -2.37
N ASN A 69 2.44 4.13 -2.63
CA ASN A 69 2.07 4.58 -3.97
C ASN A 69 1.07 5.74 -3.95
N ILE A 70 1.05 6.47 -5.04
CA ILE A 70 -0.07 7.36 -5.36
C ILE A 70 -1.06 6.58 -6.22
N VAL A 71 -2.30 6.63 -5.80
CA VAL A 71 -3.45 6.11 -6.55
C VAL A 71 -4.18 7.29 -7.16
N THR A 72 -4.48 7.20 -8.44
CA THR A 72 -5.20 8.24 -9.19
C THR A 72 -6.42 7.62 -9.86
N PHE A 73 -7.59 8.18 -9.58
CA PHE A 73 -8.82 7.92 -10.31
C PHE A 73 -9.17 9.10 -11.20
N GLN A 74 -9.50 8.82 -12.44
CA GLN A 74 -10.14 9.81 -13.31
C GLN A 74 -11.60 10.04 -12.85
N PRO A 75 -12.24 11.13 -13.24
CA PRO A 75 -13.64 11.36 -12.94
C PRO A 75 -14.51 10.16 -13.32
N GLY A 76 -15.28 9.65 -12.36
CA GLY A 76 -16.09 8.42 -12.53
C GLY A 76 -15.34 7.11 -12.36
N GLY A 77 -14.03 7.15 -12.14
CA GLY A 77 -13.26 5.95 -11.81
C GLY A 77 -13.67 5.37 -10.45
N ALA A 78 -13.58 4.05 -10.32
CA ALA A 78 -14.10 3.39 -9.13
C ALA A 78 -13.35 2.08 -8.82
N ILE A 79 -13.43 1.69 -7.55
CA ILE A 79 -13.35 0.30 -7.09
C ILE A 79 -14.82 -0.11 -6.84
N PRO A 80 -15.50 -0.75 -7.80
CA PRO A 80 -16.96 -0.87 -7.76
C PRO A 80 -17.48 -2.05 -6.92
N PHE A 81 -16.61 -2.69 -6.17
CA PHE A 81 -16.96 -3.81 -5.31
C PHE A 81 -16.25 -3.68 -3.96
N PRO A 82 -16.86 -4.11 -2.85
CA PRO A 82 -16.18 -4.16 -1.58
C PRO A 82 -15.02 -5.17 -1.63
N GLU A 83 -13.82 -4.68 -1.51
CA GLU A 83 -12.63 -5.52 -1.36
C GLU A 83 -12.20 -5.59 0.09
N THR A 84 -11.59 -6.70 0.48
CA THR A 84 -10.96 -6.89 1.79
C THR A 84 -9.60 -7.55 1.62
N HIS A 85 -8.68 -7.20 2.48
CA HIS A 85 -7.37 -7.85 2.53
C HIS A 85 -6.77 -7.77 3.94
N VAL A 86 -5.77 -8.60 4.18
CA VAL A 86 -5.12 -8.69 5.49
C VAL A 86 -4.26 -7.47 5.82
N MET A 87 -3.81 -6.72 4.82
CA MET A 87 -2.94 -5.56 5.02
C MET A 87 -3.73 -4.38 5.60
N GLU A 88 -3.21 -3.83 6.69
CA GLU A 88 -3.64 -2.52 7.17
C GLU A 88 -3.03 -1.42 6.30
N HIS A 89 -3.73 -0.33 6.12
CA HIS A 89 -3.21 0.79 5.35
C HIS A 89 -3.80 2.13 5.76
N GLY A 90 -3.02 3.15 5.49
CA GLY A 90 -3.44 4.54 5.59
C GLY A 90 -3.48 5.18 4.21
N LEU A 91 -4.43 6.08 4.03
CA LEU A 91 -4.60 6.86 2.81
C LEU A 91 -4.72 8.33 3.18
N TYR A 92 -3.91 9.15 2.53
CA TYR A 92 -3.99 10.60 2.66
C TYR A 92 -4.43 11.22 1.33
N VAL A 93 -5.55 11.92 1.33
CA VAL A 93 -6.11 12.50 0.11
C VAL A 93 -5.28 13.71 -0.32
N LEU A 94 -4.72 13.64 -1.52
CA LEU A 94 -3.87 14.66 -2.12
C LEU A 94 -4.65 15.63 -2.99
N GLU A 95 -5.75 15.17 -3.61
CA GLU A 95 -6.48 15.96 -4.59
C GLU A 95 -7.89 15.40 -4.79
N GLY A 96 -8.86 16.29 -4.95
CA GLY A 96 -10.21 15.94 -5.36
C GLY A 96 -11.12 15.43 -4.26
N LYS A 97 -12.19 14.77 -4.69
CA LYS A 97 -13.24 14.22 -3.82
C LYS A 97 -13.67 12.84 -4.28
N ALA A 98 -14.05 12.01 -3.32
CA ALA A 98 -14.63 10.70 -3.58
C ALA A 98 -15.66 10.35 -2.52
N VAL A 99 -16.45 9.33 -2.81
CA VAL A 99 -17.23 8.61 -1.80
C VAL A 99 -16.52 7.29 -1.56
N TYR A 100 -16.18 7.04 -0.31
CA TYR A 100 -15.41 5.87 0.10
C TYR A 100 -16.23 4.99 1.05
N LEU A 101 -16.29 3.69 0.77
CA LEU A 101 -16.81 2.72 1.71
C LEU A 101 -15.73 2.39 2.74
N LEU A 102 -16.02 2.68 3.99
CA LEU A 102 -15.16 2.33 5.13
C LEU A 102 -15.95 1.41 6.06
N ASN A 103 -15.65 0.12 6.00
CA ASN A 103 -16.40 -0.92 6.69
C ASN A 103 -17.86 -0.99 6.20
N ASN A 104 -18.82 -0.39 6.91
CA ASN A 104 -20.24 -0.38 6.56
C ASN A 104 -20.75 1.01 6.16
N ASP A 105 -19.92 2.03 6.24
CA ASP A 105 -20.31 3.42 6.06
C ASP A 105 -19.75 4.00 4.78
N TRP A 106 -20.61 4.64 3.99
CA TRP A 106 -20.19 5.46 2.87
C TRP A 106 -19.91 6.88 3.36
N VAL A 107 -18.68 7.34 3.16
CA VAL A 107 -18.19 8.62 3.65
C VAL A 107 -17.66 9.44 2.48
N GLU A 108 -18.05 10.71 2.40
CA GLU A 108 -17.41 11.65 1.49
C GLU A 108 -16.03 12.01 2.05
N VAL A 109 -15.01 11.93 1.20
CA VAL A 109 -13.63 12.29 1.51
C VAL A 109 -13.11 13.30 0.50
N GLN A 110 -12.23 14.19 0.94
CA GLN A 110 -11.68 15.27 0.13
C GLN A 110 -10.21 15.54 0.47
N GLU A 111 -9.59 16.39 -0.32
CA GLU A 111 -8.21 16.85 -0.10
C GLU A 111 -7.96 17.24 1.35
N GLY A 112 -6.87 16.69 1.91
CA GLY A 112 -6.48 16.88 3.30
C GLY A 112 -7.01 15.82 4.27
N ASP A 113 -7.98 14.99 3.87
CA ASP A 113 -8.50 13.93 4.72
C ASP A 113 -7.53 12.75 4.82
N PHE A 114 -7.57 12.09 5.97
CA PHE A 114 -6.84 10.87 6.22
C PHE A 114 -7.79 9.74 6.60
N MET A 115 -7.61 8.59 5.96
CA MET A 115 -8.36 7.37 6.24
C MET A 115 -7.45 6.30 6.79
N TRP A 116 -7.90 5.58 7.81
CA TRP A 116 -7.24 4.41 8.34
C TRP A 116 -8.11 3.18 8.17
N LEU A 117 -7.58 2.14 7.54
CA LEU A 117 -8.28 0.88 7.32
C LEU A 117 -7.51 -0.25 7.96
N ARG A 118 -8.13 -0.91 8.91
CA ARG A 118 -7.59 -2.10 9.56
C ARG A 118 -7.67 -3.31 8.62
N ALA A 119 -6.96 -4.34 9.01
CA ALA A 119 -7.05 -5.64 8.36
C ALA A 119 -8.51 -6.07 8.14
N PHE A 120 -8.79 -6.55 6.94
CA PHE A 120 -10.12 -7.02 6.51
C PHE A 120 -11.24 -5.96 6.51
N CYS A 121 -10.93 -4.69 6.66
CA CYS A 121 -11.92 -3.63 6.52
C CYS A 121 -12.47 -3.62 5.08
N PRO A 122 -13.78 -3.84 4.86
CA PRO A 122 -14.38 -3.68 3.54
C PRO A 122 -14.21 -2.26 3.04
N GLN A 123 -13.78 -2.13 1.80
CA GLN A 123 -13.55 -0.84 1.17
C GLN A 123 -13.98 -0.83 -0.30
N ALA A 124 -14.49 0.30 -0.73
CA ALA A 124 -14.78 0.61 -2.13
C ALA A 124 -14.64 2.11 -2.34
N CYS A 125 -14.50 2.55 -3.59
CA CYS A 125 -14.27 3.96 -3.89
C CYS A 125 -15.01 4.37 -5.16
N TYR A 126 -15.61 5.55 -5.14
CA TYR A 126 -16.16 6.23 -6.32
C TYR A 126 -15.64 7.66 -6.39
N ALA A 127 -14.84 7.95 -7.41
CA ALA A 127 -14.35 9.30 -7.69
C ALA A 127 -15.45 10.14 -8.37
N GLY A 128 -16.37 10.65 -7.55
CA GLY A 128 -17.58 11.35 -8.01
C GLY A 128 -17.42 12.85 -8.27
N GLY A 129 -16.23 13.41 -8.06
CA GLY A 129 -15.95 14.81 -8.31
C GLY A 129 -15.75 15.15 -9.79
N PRO A 130 -15.73 16.45 -10.15
CA PRO A 130 -15.52 16.90 -11.53
C PRO A 130 -14.06 16.73 -12.00
N GLY A 131 -13.12 16.59 -11.06
CA GLY A 131 -11.70 16.37 -11.28
C GLY A 131 -11.27 14.97 -10.89
N ARG A 132 -10.01 14.68 -11.11
CA ARG A 132 -9.40 13.44 -10.65
C ARG A 132 -9.38 13.38 -9.12
N PHE A 133 -9.41 12.18 -8.58
CA PHE A 133 -9.22 11.91 -7.17
C PHE A 133 -7.89 11.22 -6.96
N ARG A 134 -7.05 11.74 -6.06
CA ARG A 134 -5.72 11.20 -5.79
C ARG A 134 -5.50 11.04 -4.29
N TYR A 135 -4.87 9.95 -3.91
CA TYR A 135 -4.39 9.76 -2.55
C TYR A 135 -3.03 9.07 -2.50
N LEU A 136 -2.26 9.40 -1.49
CA LEU A 136 -1.09 8.63 -1.08
C LEU A 136 -1.59 7.44 -0.25
N LEU A 137 -1.26 6.25 -0.70
CA LEU A 137 -1.48 5.02 0.05
C LEU A 137 -0.14 4.56 0.60
N TYR A 138 -0.16 4.19 1.86
CA TYR A 138 0.91 3.41 2.43
C TYR A 138 0.32 2.20 3.14
N LYS A 139 0.89 1.04 2.94
CA LYS A 139 0.45 -0.20 3.58
C LYS A 139 1.61 -1.16 3.81
N ASP A 140 1.45 -1.98 4.83
CA ASP A 140 2.26 -3.16 5.04
C ASP A 140 2.04 -4.17 3.91
N VAL A 141 3.10 -4.74 3.39
CA VAL A 141 3.03 -5.81 2.39
C VAL A 141 2.55 -7.12 3.02
N ASN A 142 2.67 -7.24 4.35
CA ASN A 142 2.31 -8.41 5.14
C ASN A 142 2.86 -9.71 4.51
N ARG A 143 4.16 -9.71 4.30
CA ARG A 143 4.84 -10.90 3.81
C ARG A 143 4.82 -11.96 4.89
N HIS A 144 4.05 -13.00 4.67
CA HIS A 144 4.21 -14.20 5.47
C HIS A 144 5.58 -14.80 5.19
N ALA A 145 6.31 -15.11 6.24
CA ALA A 145 7.44 -15.99 6.13
C ALA A 145 6.97 -17.22 5.34
N THR A 146 7.62 -17.49 4.22
CA THR A 146 7.35 -18.70 3.47
C THR A 146 7.75 -19.84 4.40
N LEU A 147 6.78 -20.42 5.07
CA LEU A 147 6.99 -21.67 5.79
C LEU A 147 7.39 -22.67 4.71
N SER A 148 8.68 -22.90 4.57
CA SER A 148 9.18 -23.90 3.66
C SER A 148 8.49 -25.22 4.04
N ARG A 149 7.92 -25.91 3.08
CA ARG A 149 7.34 -27.24 3.25
C ARG A 149 8.45 -28.26 3.54
N GLN A 150 9.15 -28.09 4.65
CA GLN A 150 10.16 -29.05 5.10
C GLN A 150 9.60 -29.99 6.16
N PHE A 151 8.28 -30.10 6.21
CA PHE A 151 7.60 -31.15 6.96
C PHE A 151 7.03 -32.17 5.97
N THR A 152 7.91 -32.89 5.29
CA THR A 152 7.63 -34.20 4.71
C THR A 152 8.55 -35.20 5.34
#